data_a7af7a03961878f393b89f3cc448a8f9
#
_entry.id   a7af7a03961878f393b89f3cc448a8f9
#
_cell.length_a   1.000
_cell.length_b   1.000
_cell.length_c   1.000
_cell.angle_alpha   90.00
_cell.angle_beta   90.00
_cell.angle_gamma   90.00
#
_symmetry.space_group_name_H-M   'P 1'
#
loop_
_entity.id
_entity.type
_entity.pdbx_description
1 polymer ?
#
loop_
_entity_poly.entity_id
_entity_poly.type
_entity_poly.pdbx_seq_one_letter_code
_entity_poly.pdbx_strand_id
1 'polypeptide(L)'
;NWMWVYLTDEYSGSPRMALFDYERTCAGYHPVKFLDGRFHGYLTCDGYQAYHGLDDSITVTGCFTHARHRFDATLTALKKDFTKEQLKETVAYNAMTRIGNLYKVEELIRNKTPEERHEERQKQSRPVVDALFEWLHSMEDSVDRSSLIGDAILYTLNQEPYLRRYLD
;
A
#
# COMPACT_ATOMS: atom_id res chain seq x y z
N ASN A 1 -15.71 -19.24 4.59
CA ASN A 1 -15.93 -18.95 3.18
C ASN A 1 -15.31 -17.59 2.86
N TRP A 2 -14.57 -17.50 1.76
CA TRP A 2 -13.79 -16.32 1.37
C TRP A 2 -14.15 -15.94 -0.05
N MET A 3 -14.14 -14.64 -0.33
CA MET A 3 -14.33 -14.10 -1.67
C MET A 3 -13.04 -13.39 -2.06
N TRP A 4 -12.36 -13.90 -3.07
CA TRP A 4 -11.26 -13.21 -3.72
C TRP A 4 -11.84 -12.28 -4.78
N VAL A 5 -11.36 -11.06 -4.83
CA VAL A 5 -11.84 -10.06 -5.79
C VAL A 5 -10.63 -9.51 -6.53
N TYR A 6 -10.65 -9.66 -7.84
CA TYR A 6 -9.62 -9.14 -8.74
C TYR A 6 -10.21 -8.02 -9.59
N LEU A 7 -9.57 -6.88 -9.59
CA LEU A 7 -10.02 -5.69 -10.30
C LEU A 7 -8.96 -5.27 -11.30
N THR A 8 -9.38 -4.92 -12.53
CA THR A 8 -8.49 -4.26 -13.47
C THR A 8 -8.37 -2.77 -13.12
N ASP A 9 -7.15 -2.22 -13.27
CA ASP A 9 -6.91 -0.80 -13.13
C ASP A 9 -7.54 -0.02 -14.30
N GLU A 10 -8.00 1.20 -14.03
CA GLU A 10 -8.55 2.11 -15.04
C GLU A 10 -7.50 2.59 -16.05
N TYR A 11 -6.22 2.48 -15.71
CA TYR A 11 -5.09 2.90 -16.57
C TYR A 11 -4.44 1.75 -17.34
N SER A 12 -4.94 0.52 -17.19
CA SER A 12 -4.39 -0.66 -17.85
C SER A 12 -4.66 -0.71 -19.38
N GLY A 13 -5.46 0.22 -19.91
CA GLY A 13 -5.94 0.15 -21.30
C GLY A 13 -6.96 -0.96 -21.56
N SER A 14 -7.26 -1.76 -20.55
CA SER A 14 -8.27 -2.82 -20.60
C SER A 14 -9.62 -2.33 -20.05
N PRO A 15 -10.73 -2.96 -20.46
CA PRO A 15 -12.02 -2.67 -19.85
C PRO A 15 -11.99 -2.88 -18.33
N ARG A 16 -12.72 -2.05 -17.59
CA ARG A 16 -12.89 -2.26 -16.15
C ARG A 16 -13.61 -3.59 -15.91
N MET A 17 -12.95 -4.48 -15.20
CA MET A 17 -13.49 -5.80 -14.86
C MET A 17 -13.36 -6.01 -13.36
N ALA A 18 -14.35 -6.70 -12.80
CA ALA A 18 -14.29 -7.25 -11.45
C ALA A 18 -14.55 -8.76 -11.56
N LEU A 19 -13.58 -9.56 -11.14
CA LEU A 19 -13.68 -11.01 -11.11
C LEU A 19 -13.82 -11.45 -9.66
N PHE A 20 -14.75 -12.33 -9.40
CA PHE A 20 -15.06 -12.86 -8.07
C PHE A 20 -14.77 -14.35 -8.06
N ASP A 21 -13.91 -14.79 -7.16
CA ASP A 21 -13.58 -16.19 -6.96
C ASP A 21 -13.95 -16.58 -5.51
N TYR A 22 -14.90 -17.52 -5.39
CA TYR A 22 -15.44 -17.95 -4.11
C TYR A 22 -14.77 -19.25 -3.66
N GLU A 23 -14.13 -19.20 -2.49
CA GLU A 23 -13.38 -20.32 -1.96
C GLU A 23 -13.73 -20.60 -0.48
N ARG A 24 -13.53 -21.87 -0.07
CA ARG A 24 -13.83 -22.26 1.31
C ARG A 24 -12.80 -21.76 2.32
N THR A 25 -11.58 -21.49 1.85
CA THR A 25 -10.45 -21.06 2.69
C THR A 25 -9.77 -19.82 2.07
N CYS A 26 -8.92 -19.16 2.85
CA CYS A 26 -8.04 -18.10 2.37
C CYS A 26 -6.64 -18.62 2.01
N ALA A 27 -6.47 -19.90 1.73
CA ALA A 27 -5.17 -20.49 1.47
C ALA A 27 -4.49 -19.88 0.24
N GLY A 28 -3.17 -19.68 0.32
CA GLY A 28 -2.38 -18.99 -0.71
C GLY A 28 -2.37 -19.65 -2.08
N TYR A 29 -2.71 -20.93 -2.18
CA TYR A 29 -2.81 -21.61 -3.48
C TYR A 29 -3.98 -21.11 -4.35
N HIS A 30 -5.01 -20.49 -3.77
CA HIS A 30 -6.16 -19.98 -4.54
C HIS A 30 -5.76 -18.88 -5.52
N PRO A 31 -5.13 -17.76 -5.09
CA PRO A 31 -4.69 -16.75 -6.04
C PRO A 31 -3.63 -17.28 -7.01
N VAL A 32 -2.74 -18.19 -6.59
CA VAL A 32 -1.79 -18.84 -7.48
C VAL A 32 -2.53 -19.57 -8.60
N LYS A 33 -3.45 -20.49 -8.27
CA LYS A 33 -4.25 -21.25 -9.25
C LYS A 33 -5.10 -20.36 -10.15
N PHE A 34 -5.64 -19.26 -9.62
CA PHE A 34 -6.49 -18.36 -10.39
C PHE A 34 -5.70 -17.53 -11.41
N LEU A 35 -4.52 -17.04 -11.03
CA LEU A 35 -3.69 -16.15 -11.83
C LEU A 35 -2.67 -16.89 -12.71
N ASP A 36 -2.28 -18.14 -12.33
CA ASP A 36 -1.23 -18.91 -12.98
C ASP A 36 -1.45 -19.05 -14.50
N GLY A 37 -0.46 -18.62 -15.28
CA GLY A 37 -0.47 -18.63 -16.74
C GLY A 37 -1.58 -17.77 -17.39
N ARG A 38 -2.35 -17.00 -16.62
CA ARG A 38 -3.47 -16.17 -17.10
C ARG A 38 -3.23 -14.68 -16.97
N PHE A 39 -2.37 -14.29 -16.04
CA PHE A 39 -2.07 -12.90 -15.76
C PHE A 39 -0.55 -12.69 -15.72
N HIS A 40 -0.09 -11.60 -16.32
CA HIS A 40 1.29 -11.13 -16.30
C HIS A 40 1.26 -9.63 -16.07
N GLY A 41 2.19 -9.11 -15.27
CA GLY A 41 2.30 -7.69 -14.98
C GLY A 41 2.20 -7.34 -13.49
N TYR A 42 1.68 -6.18 -13.17
CA TYR A 42 1.64 -5.66 -11.79
C TYR A 42 0.34 -6.04 -11.08
N LEU A 43 0.47 -6.63 -9.89
CA LEU A 43 -0.65 -6.93 -8.99
C LEU A 43 -0.52 -6.14 -7.70
N THR A 44 -1.38 -5.16 -7.48
CA THR A 44 -1.43 -4.42 -6.21
C THR A 44 -2.29 -5.16 -5.20
N CYS A 45 -1.73 -5.45 -4.02
CA CYS A 45 -2.43 -6.18 -2.96
C CYS A 45 -2.15 -5.60 -1.55
N ASP A 46 -2.80 -6.16 -0.54
CA ASP A 46 -2.76 -5.72 0.86
C ASP A 46 -1.57 -6.24 1.68
N GLY A 47 -0.64 -6.94 1.05
CA GLY A 47 0.50 -7.56 1.74
C GLY A 47 0.17 -8.90 2.41
N TYR A 48 -0.96 -9.52 2.08
CA TYR A 48 -1.25 -10.88 2.52
C TYR A 48 -0.25 -11.86 1.89
N GLN A 49 0.34 -12.73 2.73
CA GLN A 49 1.42 -13.64 2.32
C GLN A 49 1.06 -14.58 1.16
N ALA A 50 -0.22 -14.83 0.93
CA ALA A 50 -0.70 -15.64 -0.18
C ALA A 50 -0.20 -15.15 -1.55
N TYR A 51 0.02 -13.85 -1.70
CA TYR A 51 0.48 -13.27 -2.96
C TYR A 51 2.00 -13.38 -3.18
N HIS A 52 2.77 -13.74 -2.15
CA HIS A 52 4.23 -13.88 -2.26
C HIS A 52 4.67 -15.18 -2.95
N GLY A 53 3.75 -16.11 -3.18
CA GLY A 53 4.00 -17.37 -3.91
C GLY A 53 3.58 -17.36 -5.38
N LEU A 54 3.28 -16.17 -5.93
CA LEU A 54 2.93 -16.01 -7.33
C LEU A 54 4.17 -16.16 -8.23
N ASP A 55 3.93 -16.52 -9.49
CA ASP A 55 4.97 -16.67 -10.51
C ASP A 55 5.71 -15.34 -10.76
N ASP A 56 7.00 -15.42 -11.13
CA ASP A 56 7.87 -14.26 -11.37
C ASP A 56 7.39 -13.33 -12.49
N SER A 57 6.49 -13.80 -13.37
CA SER A 57 5.83 -12.95 -14.36
C SER A 57 4.83 -11.96 -13.76
N ILE A 58 4.49 -12.12 -12.46
CA ILE A 58 3.59 -11.25 -11.72
C ILE A 58 4.39 -10.42 -10.72
N THR A 59 4.50 -9.14 -10.97
CA THR A 59 5.13 -8.21 -10.04
C THR A 59 4.14 -7.77 -8.96
N VAL A 60 4.27 -8.33 -7.76
CA VAL A 60 3.43 -7.93 -6.62
C VAL A 60 3.84 -6.55 -6.13
N THR A 61 2.89 -5.63 -6.02
CA THR A 61 3.07 -4.28 -5.45
C THR A 61 2.26 -4.11 -4.19
N GLY A 62 2.79 -3.34 -3.24
CA GLY A 62 2.08 -3.01 -2.00
C GLY A 62 1.05 -1.89 -2.20
N CYS A 63 0.07 -1.85 -1.32
CA CYS A 63 -0.99 -0.85 -1.35
C CYS A 63 -0.80 0.19 -0.23
N PHE A 64 -0.46 1.42 -0.58
CA PHE A 64 -0.35 2.52 0.40
C PHE A 64 -1.66 2.81 1.14
N THR A 65 -2.82 2.48 0.57
CA THR A 65 -4.11 2.61 1.26
C THR A 65 -4.15 1.71 2.49
N HIS A 66 -3.64 0.49 2.42
CA HIS A 66 -3.61 -0.42 3.58
C HIS A 66 -2.62 0.07 4.66
N ALA A 67 -1.45 0.55 4.28
CA ALA A 67 -0.52 1.20 5.22
C ALA A 67 -1.19 2.41 5.90
N ARG A 68 -1.83 3.28 5.10
CA ARG A 68 -2.55 4.46 5.59
C ARG A 68 -3.67 4.11 6.56
N HIS A 69 -4.44 3.05 6.31
CA HIS A 69 -5.52 2.59 7.20
C HIS A 69 -5.04 2.22 8.60
N ARG A 70 -3.84 1.66 8.75
CA ARG A 70 -3.29 1.35 10.07
C ARG A 70 -2.96 2.59 10.87
N PHE A 71 -2.40 3.62 10.24
CA PHE A 71 -2.19 4.92 10.89
C PHE A 71 -3.51 5.63 11.21
N ASP A 72 -4.53 5.52 10.34
CA ASP A 72 -5.86 6.09 10.60
C ASP A 72 -6.56 5.41 11.78
N ALA A 73 -6.40 4.10 11.96
CA ALA A 73 -6.87 3.38 13.13
C ALA A 73 -6.27 3.93 14.43
N THR A 74 -4.95 4.20 14.42
CA THR A 74 -4.27 4.85 15.56
C THR A 74 -4.86 6.23 15.85
N LEU A 75 -5.01 7.08 14.83
CA LEU A 75 -5.63 8.41 15.00
C LEU A 75 -7.05 8.32 15.53
N THR A 76 -7.82 7.35 15.03
CA THR A 76 -9.21 7.15 15.47
C THR A 76 -9.28 6.75 16.93
N ALA A 77 -8.38 5.93 17.42
CA ALA A 77 -8.29 5.58 18.83
C ALA A 77 -7.94 6.81 19.70
N LEU A 78 -7.01 7.66 19.23
CA LEU A 78 -6.55 8.84 19.96
C LEU A 78 -7.56 10.01 19.99
N LYS A 79 -8.50 10.06 19.04
CA LYS A 79 -9.51 11.15 18.95
C LYS A 79 -10.37 11.32 20.22
N LYS A 80 -10.45 10.32 21.08
CA LYS A 80 -11.23 10.37 22.32
C LYS A 80 -10.53 11.21 23.40
N ASP A 81 -9.21 11.22 23.40
CA ASP A 81 -8.39 11.77 24.48
C ASP A 81 -7.54 12.98 24.06
N PHE A 82 -7.45 13.25 22.74
CA PHE A 82 -6.57 14.26 22.16
C PHE A 82 -7.34 15.36 21.47
N THR A 83 -6.92 16.61 21.62
CA THR A 83 -7.37 17.74 20.82
C THR A 83 -6.90 17.62 19.38
N LYS A 84 -7.49 18.41 18.47
CA LYS A 84 -7.07 18.44 17.05
C LYS A 84 -5.59 18.85 16.90
N GLU A 85 -5.13 19.75 17.73
CA GLU A 85 -3.73 20.23 17.76
C GLU A 85 -2.79 19.10 18.20
N GLN A 86 -3.13 18.44 19.29
CA GLN A 86 -2.34 17.29 19.77
C GLN A 86 -2.29 16.14 18.76
N LEU A 87 -3.39 15.87 18.05
CA LEU A 87 -3.40 14.85 17.01
C LEU A 87 -2.39 15.15 15.88
N LYS A 88 -2.22 16.42 15.50
CA LYS A 88 -1.25 16.83 14.46
C LYS A 88 0.21 16.56 14.85
N GLU A 89 0.51 16.54 16.14
CA GLU A 89 1.87 16.24 16.65
C GLU A 89 2.18 14.74 16.71
N THR A 90 1.17 13.88 16.48
CA THR A 90 1.35 12.42 16.55
C THR A 90 2.11 11.87 15.34
N VAL A 91 2.82 10.77 15.58
CA VAL A 91 3.47 9.97 14.54
C VAL A 91 2.46 9.53 13.47
N ALA A 92 1.26 9.08 13.88
CA ALA A 92 0.23 8.63 12.98
C ALA A 92 -0.25 9.74 12.03
N TYR A 93 -0.43 10.97 12.51
CA TYR A 93 -0.81 12.10 11.68
C TYR A 93 0.29 12.46 10.67
N ASN A 94 1.55 12.45 11.13
CA ASN A 94 2.70 12.71 10.27
C ASN A 94 2.83 11.66 9.16
N ALA A 95 2.66 10.36 9.46
CA ALA A 95 2.63 9.29 8.47
C ALA A 95 1.51 9.49 7.44
N MET A 96 0.29 9.77 7.93
CA MET A 96 -0.87 10.06 7.07
C MET A 96 -0.63 11.24 6.13
N THR A 97 0.03 12.28 6.62
CA THR A 97 0.36 13.48 5.81
C THR A 97 1.38 13.13 4.72
N ARG A 98 2.44 12.39 5.06
CA ARG A 98 3.46 11.95 4.10
C ARG A 98 2.88 11.05 3.01
N ILE A 99 2.09 10.05 3.39
CA ILE A 99 1.39 9.18 2.42
C ILE A 99 0.39 10.01 1.58
N GLY A 100 -0.31 10.96 2.20
CA GLY A 100 -1.22 11.86 1.51
C GLY A 100 -0.56 12.70 0.42
N ASN A 101 0.73 13.02 0.55
CA ASN A 101 1.45 13.73 -0.49
C ASN A 101 1.67 12.87 -1.75
N LEU A 102 1.80 11.54 -1.62
CA LEU A 102 1.84 10.64 -2.77
C LEU A 102 0.54 10.68 -3.57
N TYR A 103 -0.61 10.68 -2.89
CA TYR A 103 -1.92 10.80 -3.56
C TYR A 103 -2.09 12.15 -4.28
N LYS A 104 -1.54 13.23 -3.73
CA LYS A 104 -1.56 14.54 -4.42
C LYS A 104 -0.73 14.51 -5.71
N VAL A 105 0.42 13.82 -5.72
CA VAL A 105 1.21 13.64 -6.93
C VAL A 105 0.41 12.84 -7.96
N GLU A 106 -0.20 11.71 -7.57
CA GLU A 106 -1.02 10.89 -8.48
C GLU A 106 -2.20 11.68 -9.09
N GLU A 107 -2.84 12.54 -8.31
CA GLU A 107 -3.90 13.42 -8.84
C GLU A 107 -3.39 14.37 -9.92
N LEU A 108 -2.20 14.95 -9.72
CA LEU A 108 -1.58 15.87 -10.69
C LEU A 108 -1.16 15.17 -11.98
N ILE A 109 -0.74 13.92 -11.90
CA ILE A 109 -0.23 13.16 -13.05
C ILE A 109 -1.28 12.23 -13.68
N ARG A 110 -2.50 12.24 -13.18
CA ARG A 110 -3.57 11.32 -13.55
C ARG A 110 -3.80 11.20 -15.06
N ASN A 111 -3.74 12.32 -15.78
CA ASN A 111 -4.02 12.40 -17.22
C ASN A 111 -2.76 12.31 -18.10
N LYS A 112 -1.60 12.03 -17.53
CA LYS A 112 -0.33 11.89 -18.25
C LYS A 112 -0.18 10.47 -18.82
N THR A 113 0.69 10.32 -19.82
CA THR A 113 1.06 8.99 -20.36
C THR A 113 1.75 8.14 -19.28
N PRO A 114 1.82 6.81 -19.42
CA PRO A 114 2.55 5.95 -18.49
C PRO A 114 4.01 6.39 -18.29
N GLU A 115 4.71 6.76 -19.37
CA GLU A 115 6.10 7.21 -19.37
C GLU A 115 6.23 8.54 -18.60
N GLU A 116 5.38 9.51 -18.89
CA GLU A 116 5.34 10.79 -18.17
C GLU A 116 5.01 10.61 -16.69
N ARG A 117 4.09 9.69 -16.36
CA ARG A 117 3.76 9.36 -14.97
C ARG A 117 4.94 8.75 -14.24
N HIS A 118 5.66 7.82 -14.87
CA HIS A 118 6.89 7.25 -14.32
C HIS A 118 7.93 8.34 -14.04
N GLU A 119 8.23 9.21 -15.01
CA GLU A 119 9.18 10.31 -14.83
C GLU A 119 8.79 11.24 -13.66
N GLU A 120 7.51 11.61 -13.58
CA GLU A 120 7.02 12.46 -12.51
C GLU A 120 7.08 11.78 -11.14
N ARG A 121 6.78 10.48 -11.05
CA ARG A 121 6.97 9.71 -9.83
C ARG A 121 8.43 9.69 -9.39
N GLN A 122 9.38 9.53 -10.34
CA GLN A 122 10.81 9.60 -10.01
C GLN A 122 11.21 10.97 -9.45
N LYS A 123 10.63 12.06 -9.97
CA LYS A 123 10.96 13.44 -9.55
C LYS A 123 10.27 13.83 -8.25
N GLN A 124 8.97 13.52 -8.08
CA GLN A 124 8.13 14.04 -7.01
C GLN A 124 7.82 13.01 -5.92
N SER A 125 7.53 11.77 -6.29
CA SER A 125 7.13 10.74 -5.32
C SER A 125 8.32 10.03 -4.69
N ARG A 126 9.40 9.75 -5.43
CA ARG A 126 10.60 9.07 -4.91
C ARG A 126 11.16 9.76 -3.67
N PRO A 127 11.42 11.09 -3.66
CA PRO A 127 11.92 11.76 -2.45
C PRO A 127 10.96 11.63 -1.25
N VAL A 128 9.65 11.63 -1.50
CA VAL A 128 8.64 11.47 -0.44
C VAL A 128 8.65 10.05 0.13
N VAL A 129 8.76 9.03 -0.75
CA VAL A 129 8.86 7.62 -0.35
C VAL A 129 10.15 7.39 0.44
N ASP A 130 11.29 7.88 -0.05
CA ASP A 130 12.58 7.73 0.63
C ASP A 130 12.56 8.36 2.02
N ALA A 131 12.09 9.62 2.13
CA ALA A 131 11.97 10.30 3.41
C ALA A 131 10.94 9.68 4.35
N LEU A 132 9.90 9.03 3.83
CA LEU A 132 8.93 8.28 4.65
C LEU A 132 9.60 7.07 5.28
N PHE A 133 10.29 6.24 4.50
CA PHE A 133 10.90 5.02 5.00
C PHE A 133 12.11 5.29 5.89
N GLU A 134 12.97 6.25 5.55
CA GLU A 134 14.05 6.70 6.43
C GLU A 134 13.52 7.12 7.81
N TRP A 135 12.45 7.92 7.81
CA TRP A 135 11.80 8.35 9.05
C TRP A 135 11.16 7.20 9.83
N LEU A 136 10.49 6.23 9.17
CA LEU A 136 9.92 5.07 9.83
C LEU A 136 11.00 4.16 10.42
N HIS A 137 12.10 3.91 9.70
CA HIS A 137 13.24 3.14 10.21
C HIS A 137 13.87 3.79 11.44
N SER A 138 13.94 5.12 11.50
CA SER A 138 14.48 5.81 12.68
C SER A 138 13.70 5.56 13.96
N MET A 139 12.49 5.05 13.87
CA MET A 139 11.60 4.75 15.02
C MET A 139 11.46 3.26 15.32
N GLU A 140 11.94 2.37 14.43
CA GLU A 140 11.68 0.93 14.50
C GLU A 140 12.06 0.30 15.84
N ASP A 141 13.23 0.68 16.38
CA ASP A 141 13.74 0.13 17.63
C ASP A 141 13.10 0.74 18.89
N SER A 142 12.43 1.88 18.75
CA SER A 142 11.87 2.64 19.87
C SER A 142 10.38 2.46 20.08
N VAL A 143 9.66 1.85 19.10
CA VAL A 143 8.22 1.69 19.21
C VAL A 143 7.83 0.43 19.99
N ASP A 144 6.80 0.56 20.83
CA ASP A 144 6.14 -0.61 21.41
C ASP A 144 5.40 -1.38 20.29
N ARG A 145 5.92 -2.57 19.98
CA ARG A 145 5.40 -3.46 18.93
C ARG A 145 3.95 -3.92 19.19
N SER A 146 3.49 -3.89 20.42
CA SER A 146 2.12 -4.26 20.80
C SER A 146 1.11 -3.12 20.67
N SER A 147 1.58 -1.89 20.47
CA SER A 147 0.75 -0.71 20.29
C SER A 147 0.20 -0.60 18.86
N LEU A 148 -0.94 0.11 18.69
CA LEU A 148 -1.49 0.40 17.36
C LEU A 148 -0.51 1.14 16.45
N ILE A 149 0.27 2.07 17.01
CA ILE A 149 1.27 2.80 16.22
C ILE A 149 2.46 1.91 15.85
N GLY A 150 2.90 1.03 16.76
CA GLY A 150 3.94 0.06 16.48
C GLY A 150 3.52 -0.92 15.39
N ASP A 151 2.31 -1.46 15.45
CA ASP A 151 1.75 -2.31 14.38
C ASP A 151 1.71 -1.58 13.03
N ALA A 152 1.29 -0.31 13.00
CA ALA A 152 1.25 0.49 11.78
C ALA A 152 2.64 0.71 11.17
N ILE A 153 3.64 1.05 11.99
CA ILE A 153 5.03 1.25 11.56
C ILE A 153 5.61 -0.06 11.04
N LEU A 154 5.56 -1.13 11.84
CA LEU A 154 6.15 -2.42 11.48
C LEU A 154 5.49 -3.03 10.23
N TYR A 155 4.16 -2.93 10.10
CA TYR A 155 3.49 -3.34 8.87
C TYR A 155 4.04 -2.57 7.68
N THR A 156 4.15 -1.24 7.78
CA THR A 156 4.60 -0.40 6.66
C THR A 156 6.04 -0.71 6.27
N LEU A 157 6.93 -0.91 7.25
CA LEU A 157 8.32 -1.32 7.03
C LEU A 157 8.42 -2.73 6.41
N ASN A 158 7.65 -3.70 6.90
CA ASN A 158 7.60 -5.04 6.32
C ASN A 158 7.10 -5.04 4.86
N GLN A 159 6.28 -4.06 4.49
CA GLN A 159 5.76 -3.89 3.13
C GLN A 159 6.64 -2.96 2.27
N GLU A 160 7.74 -2.41 2.79
CA GLU A 160 8.60 -1.48 2.05
C GLU A 160 9.04 -2.00 0.67
N PRO A 161 9.55 -3.25 0.50
CA PRO A 161 9.97 -3.74 -0.80
C PRO A 161 8.86 -3.75 -1.86
N TYR A 162 7.61 -3.95 -1.42
CA TYR A 162 6.43 -3.95 -2.28
C TYR A 162 5.87 -2.54 -2.51
N LEU A 163 5.86 -1.71 -1.48
CA LEU A 163 5.37 -0.33 -1.56
C LEU A 163 6.26 0.54 -2.45
N ARG A 164 7.57 0.30 -2.45
CA ARG A 164 8.51 1.01 -3.33
C ARG A 164 8.27 0.75 -4.81
N ARG A 165 7.70 -0.39 -5.18
CA ARG A 165 7.32 -0.72 -6.57
C ARG A 165 6.21 0.18 -7.14
N TYR A 166 5.57 1.00 -6.31
CA TYR A 166 4.71 2.09 -6.74
C TYR A 166 5.44 3.09 -7.65
N LEU A 167 6.74 3.20 -7.53
CA LEU A 167 7.58 4.13 -8.29
C LEU A 167 7.90 3.66 -9.71
N ASP A 168 7.67 2.39 -10.02
CA ASP A 168 8.00 1.74 -11.31
C ASP A 168 7.00 2.04 -12.45
#